data_4cdc1667f3c72f211cb411e4cfcab473
#
_entry.id   4cdc1667f3c72f211cb411e4cfcab473
#
_cell.length_a   1.000
_cell.length_b   1.000
_cell.length_c   1.000
_cell.angle_alpha   90.00
_cell.angle_beta   90.00
_cell.angle_gamma   90.00
#
_symmetry.space_group_name_H-M   'P 1'
#
loop_
_entity.id
_entity.type
_entity.pdbx_description
1 polymer ?
#
loop_
_entity_poly.entity_id
_entity_poly.type
_entity_poly.pdbx_seq_one_letter_code
_entity_poly.pdbx_strand_id
1 'polypeptide(L)'
;AGTDPSGGAGAAADCKTFCAHGCFALNVITAVVSQNTQGVRGYMDVTPELIASQIDAVFEDIDVDAVKIGMVSVPETIRVIADKLKQYRPAFVVVDPVMVATSGHRLLAPEAEQTLKDVLLPLADVLTPNLPEAEVLTGKKIESFEDMEDAAKAIAAMGAKAVLVKGGHRIADATDVLFDGKDFHYYKGKRIESTSTHGTGCSLSSAIASNLANGMNLSDAVQAAKTYVFEGIAHAEPIGKGHGPIHHFYELYKKAGVQ
;
A
#
# COMPACT_ATOMS: atom_id res chain seq x y z
N ALA A 1 -5.05 0.29 -8.71
CA ALA A 1 -5.75 0.00 -7.43
C ALA A 1 -7.25 -0.20 -7.65
N GLY A 2 -7.93 -0.94 -6.76
CA GLY A 2 -9.38 -1.02 -6.74
C GLY A 2 -10.02 0.28 -6.25
N THR A 3 -11.29 0.51 -6.57
CA THR A 3 -12.06 1.66 -6.05
C THR A 3 -12.51 1.41 -4.60
N ASP A 4 -12.85 2.50 -3.90
CA ASP A 4 -13.57 2.46 -2.64
C ASP A 4 -14.59 3.61 -2.60
N PRO A 5 -15.91 3.32 -2.74
CA PRO A 5 -16.92 4.37 -2.73
C PRO A 5 -17.06 5.09 -1.38
N SER A 6 -16.56 4.49 -0.27
CA SER A 6 -16.47 5.19 1.01
C SER A 6 -15.32 6.20 1.07
N GLY A 7 -14.39 6.13 0.11
CA GLY A 7 -13.27 7.05 -0.01
C GLY A 7 -12.13 6.82 0.98
N GLY A 8 -12.16 5.73 1.76
CA GLY A 8 -11.22 5.47 2.85
C GLY A 8 -10.02 4.61 2.47
N ALA A 9 -10.13 3.84 1.38
CA ALA A 9 -9.07 2.95 0.89
C ALA A 9 -8.95 3.01 -0.63
N GLY A 10 -8.13 2.12 -1.22
CA GLY A 10 -7.95 1.98 -2.66
C GLY A 10 -7.56 3.28 -3.35
N ALA A 11 -7.94 3.41 -4.62
CA ALA A 11 -7.62 4.57 -5.45
C ALA A 11 -8.00 5.92 -4.83
N ALA A 12 -9.09 5.98 -4.07
CA ALA A 12 -9.53 7.21 -3.43
C ALA A 12 -8.59 7.63 -2.28
N ALA A 13 -8.14 6.69 -1.45
CA ALA A 13 -7.15 6.96 -0.40
C ALA A 13 -5.78 7.28 -1.01
N ASP A 14 -5.39 6.56 -2.06
CA ASP A 14 -4.15 6.79 -2.77
C ASP A 14 -4.09 8.24 -3.30
N CYS A 15 -5.14 8.70 -4.00
CA CYS A 15 -5.25 10.07 -4.48
C CYS A 15 -5.16 11.13 -3.38
N LYS A 16 -5.94 10.93 -2.31
CA LYS A 16 -5.93 11.86 -1.17
C LYS A 16 -4.52 11.96 -0.57
N THR A 17 -3.85 10.81 -0.43
CA THR A 17 -2.49 10.75 0.12
C THR A 17 -1.48 11.44 -0.80
N PHE A 18 -1.52 11.18 -2.11
CA PHE A 18 -0.67 11.85 -3.08
C PHE A 18 -0.86 13.37 -3.03
N CYS A 19 -2.12 13.84 -3.07
CA CYS A 19 -2.43 15.26 -2.95
C CYS A 19 -1.96 15.86 -1.62
N ALA A 20 -2.12 15.14 -0.50
CA ALA A 20 -1.64 15.59 0.81
C ALA A 20 -0.11 15.76 0.87
N HIS A 21 0.64 15.04 0.03
CA HIS A 21 2.09 15.14 -0.11
C HIS A 21 2.55 16.08 -1.24
N GLY A 22 1.63 16.85 -1.83
CA GLY A 22 1.94 17.79 -2.90
C GLY A 22 2.19 17.16 -4.28
N CYS A 23 1.82 15.89 -4.46
CA CYS A 23 1.94 15.19 -5.74
C CYS A 23 0.65 15.32 -6.56
N PHE A 24 0.78 15.37 -7.88
CA PHE A 24 -0.35 15.21 -8.79
C PHE A 24 -0.73 13.73 -8.88
N ALA A 25 -1.98 13.41 -8.56
CA ALA A 25 -2.45 12.04 -8.47
C ALA A 25 -3.02 11.53 -9.80
N LEU A 26 -2.51 10.40 -10.26
CA LEU A 26 -2.98 9.68 -11.45
C LEU A 26 -3.54 8.32 -11.01
N ASN A 27 -4.58 7.83 -11.67
CA ASN A 27 -5.24 6.59 -11.29
C ASN A 27 -5.39 5.62 -12.44
N VAL A 28 -5.01 4.37 -12.17
CA VAL A 28 -5.37 3.20 -12.97
C VAL A 28 -6.25 2.29 -12.11
N ILE A 29 -7.47 2.04 -12.53
CA ILE A 29 -8.44 1.24 -11.80
C ILE A 29 -8.32 -0.22 -12.22
N THR A 30 -8.06 -1.10 -11.25
CA THR A 30 -7.94 -2.56 -11.45
C THR A 30 -9.23 -3.31 -11.15
N ALA A 31 -10.06 -2.76 -10.25
CA ALA A 31 -11.37 -3.32 -9.90
C ALA A 31 -12.34 -2.23 -9.45
N VAL A 32 -13.60 -2.38 -9.78
CA VAL A 32 -14.70 -1.57 -9.23
C VAL A 32 -15.28 -2.33 -8.03
N VAL A 33 -15.12 -1.76 -6.83
CA VAL A 33 -15.47 -2.42 -5.58
C VAL A 33 -16.70 -1.77 -4.95
N SER A 34 -17.66 -2.58 -4.53
CA SER A 34 -18.79 -2.18 -3.69
C SER A 34 -18.45 -2.45 -2.24
N GLN A 35 -18.14 -1.39 -1.48
CA GLN A 35 -17.80 -1.50 -0.06
C GLN A 35 -18.19 -0.24 0.72
N ASN A 36 -18.19 -0.37 2.03
CA ASN A 36 -18.34 0.73 2.98
C ASN A 36 -17.50 0.44 4.25
N THR A 37 -17.66 1.25 5.29
CA THR A 37 -16.90 1.07 6.55
C THR A 37 -17.17 -0.26 7.26
N GLN A 38 -18.24 -0.97 6.93
CA GLN A 38 -18.60 -2.27 7.51
C GLN A 38 -18.03 -3.46 6.73
N GLY A 39 -17.59 -3.27 5.48
CA GLY A 39 -16.92 -4.31 4.68
C GLY A 39 -17.21 -4.27 3.19
N VAL A 40 -16.59 -5.22 2.50
CA VAL A 40 -16.74 -5.45 1.07
C VAL A 40 -18.00 -6.27 0.80
N ARG A 41 -18.84 -5.80 -0.13
CA ARG A 41 -20.05 -6.49 -0.58
C ARG A 41 -19.82 -7.28 -1.87
N GLY A 42 -18.84 -6.87 -2.66
CA GLY A 42 -18.45 -7.48 -3.91
C GLY A 42 -17.60 -6.56 -4.77
N TYR A 43 -17.01 -7.10 -5.82
CA TYR A 43 -16.24 -6.33 -6.78
C TYR A 43 -16.30 -6.97 -8.17
N MET A 44 -15.90 -6.19 -9.16
CA MET A 44 -15.74 -6.62 -10.55
C MET A 44 -14.35 -6.14 -11.01
N ASP A 45 -13.55 -7.08 -11.51
CA ASP A 45 -12.26 -6.75 -12.09
C ASP A 45 -12.43 -5.99 -13.41
N VAL A 46 -11.55 -5.01 -13.61
CA VAL A 46 -11.39 -4.37 -14.92
C VAL A 46 -10.58 -5.31 -15.80
N THR A 47 -10.93 -5.41 -17.08
CA THR A 47 -10.22 -6.32 -17.99
C THR A 47 -8.75 -5.95 -18.16
N PRO A 48 -7.86 -6.93 -18.35
CA PRO A 48 -6.43 -6.67 -18.54
C PRO A 48 -6.14 -5.68 -19.69
N GLU A 49 -6.92 -5.74 -20.78
CA GLU A 49 -6.78 -4.85 -21.92
C GLU A 49 -7.09 -3.40 -21.55
N LEU A 50 -8.16 -3.18 -20.74
CA LEU A 50 -8.51 -1.83 -20.28
C LEU A 50 -7.53 -1.33 -19.24
N ILE A 51 -6.97 -2.19 -18.38
CA ILE A 51 -5.90 -1.82 -17.46
C ILE A 51 -4.65 -1.39 -18.24
N ALA A 52 -4.25 -2.15 -19.26
CA ALA A 52 -3.13 -1.79 -20.14
C ALA A 52 -3.37 -0.42 -20.80
N SER A 53 -4.56 -0.22 -21.37
CA SER A 53 -4.93 1.04 -22.02
C SER A 53 -4.93 2.24 -21.06
N GLN A 54 -5.36 2.07 -19.80
CA GLN A 54 -5.29 3.13 -18.80
C GLN A 54 -3.82 3.48 -18.47
N ILE A 55 -2.95 2.47 -18.35
CA ILE A 55 -1.51 2.68 -18.09
C ILE A 55 -0.87 3.41 -19.26
N ASP A 56 -1.14 2.97 -20.49
CA ASP A 56 -0.60 3.59 -21.70
C ASP A 56 -1.05 5.06 -21.81
N ALA A 57 -2.33 5.33 -21.60
CA ALA A 57 -2.88 6.69 -21.66
C ALA A 57 -2.22 7.65 -20.66
N VAL A 58 -1.77 7.15 -19.51
CA VAL A 58 -1.03 7.95 -18.53
C VAL A 58 0.42 8.16 -18.96
N PHE A 59 1.14 7.08 -19.23
CA PHE A 59 2.58 7.13 -19.47
C PHE A 59 2.97 7.71 -20.83
N GLU A 60 2.07 7.70 -21.83
CA GLU A 60 2.30 8.31 -23.14
C GLU A 60 2.20 9.84 -23.12
N ASP A 61 1.54 10.42 -22.10
CA ASP A 61 1.26 11.84 -22.00
C ASP A 61 1.95 12.53 -20.80
N ILE A 62 2.19 11.80 -19.72
CA ILE A 62 2.63 12.38 -18.45
C ILE A 62 3.89 11.66 -17.95
N ASP A 63 4.90 12.43 -17.55
CA ASP A 63 6.08 11.90 -16.85
C ASP A 63 5.69 11.45 -15.45
N VAL A 64 5.88 10.17 -15.14
CA VAL A 64 5.49 9.55 -13.87
C VAL A 64 6.71 9.30 -12.99
N ASP A 65 6.79 9.97 -11.85
CA ASP A 65 7.93 9.86 -10.92
C ASP A 65 7.88 8.59 -10.09
N ALA A 66 6.69 8.16 -9.64
CA ALA A 66 6.51 6.95 -8.85
C ALA A 66 5.18 6.27 -9.11
N VAL A 67 5.16 4.95 -8.96
CA VAL A 67 3.96 4.12 -9.06
C VAL A 67 3.72 3.42 -7.72
N LYS A 68 2.48 3.49 -7.22
CA LYS A 68 2.01 2.64 -6.12
C LYS A 68 1.04 1.61 -6.66
N ILE A 69 1.23 0.35 -6.30
CA ILE A 69 0.34 -0.76 -6.62
C ILE A 69 -0.32 -1.23 -5.32
N GLY A 70 -1.65 -1.32 -5.34
CA GLY A 70 -2.45 -1.89 -4.25
C GLY A 70 -3.16 -3.16 -4.70
N MET A 71 -4.50 -3.19 -4.62
CA MET A 71 -5.30 -4.35 -4.96
C MET A 71 -5.11 -4.78 -6.41
N VAL A 72 -4.66 -6.02 -6.58
CA VAL A 72 -4.60 -6.78 -7.84
C VAL A 72 -5.13 -8.18 -7.54
N SER A 73 -6.17 -8.63 -8.22
CA SER A 73 -6.98 -9.78 -7.80
C SER A 73 -6.65 -11.07 -8.52
N VAL A 74 -6.27 -11.00 -9.80
CA VAL A 74 -6.10 -12.16 -10.68
C VAL A 74 -4.74 -12.16 -11.39
N PRO A 75 -4.23 -13.35 -11.80
CA PRO A 75 -2.92 -13.47 -12.45
C PRO A 75 -2.76 -12.61 -13.70
N GLU A 76 -3.81 -12.48 -14.49
CA GLU A 76 -3.79 -11.73 -15.75
C GLU A 76 -3.56 -10.23 -15.50
N THR A 77 -4.22 -9.66 -14.48
CA THR A 77 -4.00 -8.28 -14.05
C THR A 77 -2.56 -8.07 -13.59
N ILE A 78 -2.00 -9.00 -12.82
CA ILE A 78 -0.61 -8.91 -12.34
C ILE A 78 0.36 -8.92 -13.52
N ARG A 79 0.18 -9.82 -14.49
CA ARG A 79 1.07 -9.92 -15.67
C ARG A 79 1.02 -8.65 -16.51
N VAL A 80 -0.17 -8.13 -16.81
CA VAL A 80 -0.28 -6.92 -17.63
C VAL A 80 0.37 -5.71 -16.95
N ILE A 81 0.18 -5.55 -15.65
CA ILE A 81 0.84 -4.47 -14.88
C ILE A 81 2.37 -4.64 -14.92
N ALA A 82 2.87 -5.84 -14.68
CA ALA A 82 4.31 -6.12 -14.71
C ALA A 82 4.94 -5.84 -16.08
N ASP A 83 4.24 -6.20 -17.17
CA ASP A 83 4.72 -5.94 -18.52
C ASP A 83 4.75 -4.44 -18.82
N LYS A 84 3.77 -3.67 -18.37
CA LYS A 84 3.75 -2.21 -18.50
C LYS A 84 4.83 -1.53 -17.63
N LEU A 85 5.11 -2.03 -16.43
CA LEU A 85 6.23 -1.54 -15.62
C LEU A 85 7.59 -1.78 -16.29
N LYS A 86 7.77 -2.94 -16.94
CA LYS A 86 8.99 -3.23 -17.72
C LYS A 86 9.11 -2.34 -18.95
N GLN A 87 7.99 -1.99 -19.59
CA GLN A 87 7.93 -1.10 -20.76
C GLN A 87 8.30 0.33 -20.38
N TYR A 88 7.65 0.91 -19.37
CA TYR A 88 7.75 2.33 -19.03
C TYR A 88 8.85 2.65 -18.01
N ARG A 89 9.24 1.70 -17.16
CA ARG A 89 10.33 1.80 -16.18
C ARG A 89 10.26 3.04 -15.30
N PRO A 90 9.16 3.24 -14.54
CA PRO A 90 9.08 4.36 -13.60
C PRO A 90 10.24 4.32 -12.60
N ALA A 91 10.62 5.49 -12.07
CA ALA A 91 11.77 5.60 -11.17
C ALA A 91 11.59 4.81 -9.86
N PHE A 92 10.35 4.78 -9.35
CA PHE A 92 10.01 4.05 -8.12
C PHE A 92 8.72 3.25 -8.29
N VAL A 93 8.73 2.01 -7.79
CA VAL A 93 7.56 1.13 -7.72
C VAL A 93 7.37 0.67 -6.27
N VAL A 94 6.29 1.12 -5.64
CA VAL A 94 5.89 0.71 -4.28
C VAL A 94 4.71 -0.25 -4.39
N VAL A 95 4.87 -1.46 -3.86
CA VAL A 95 3.82 -2.50 -3.90
C VAL A 95 3.31 -2.77 -2.49
N ASP A 96 2.01 -2.57 -2.29
CA ASP A 96 1.29 -3.07 -1.12
C ASP A 96 0.61 -4.39 -1.51
N PRO A 97 1.09 -5.54 -1.02
CA PRO A 97 0.63 -6.85 -1.48
C PRO A 97 -0.70 -7.22 -0.82
N VAL A 98 -1.73 -6.44 -1.12
CA VAL A 98 -3.06 -6.57 -0.49
C VAL A 98 -3.67 -7.92 -0.81
N MET A 99 -3.78 -8.79 0.19
CA MET A 99 -4.38 -10.13 0.05
C MET A 99 -5.78 -10.19 0.65
N VAL A 100 -6.02 -9.44 1.74
CA VAL A 100 -7.27 -9.46 2.49
C VAL A 100 -7.64 -8.05 2.90
N ALA A 101 -8.91 -7.67 2.74
CA ALA A 101 -9.44 -6.41 3.23
C ALA A 101 -9.46 -6.37 4.76
N THR A 102 -9.49 -5.18 5.37
CA THR A 102 -9.64 -4.99 6.83
C THR A 102 -10.87 -5.72 7.39
N SER A 103 -11.92 -5.87 6.57
CA SER A 103 -13.13 -6.63 6.92
C SER A 103 -12.97 -8.16 6.85
N GLY A 104 -11.80 -8.69 6.49
CA GLY A 104 -11.54 -10.12 6.32
C GLY A 104 -11.91 -10.71 4.95
N HIS A 105 -12.42 -9.89 4.02
CA HIS A 105 -12.73 -10.35 2.66
C HIS A 105 -11.45 -10.56 1.86
N ARG A 106 -11.29 -11.76 1.24
CA ARG A 106 -10.14 -12.06 0.38
C ARG A 106 -10.22 -11.26 -0.93
N LEU A 107 -9.13 -10.57 -1.26
CA LEU A 107 -9.02 -9.71 -2.44
C LEU A 107 -8.06 -10.27 -3.49
N LEU A 108 -7.09 -11.10 -3.09
CA LEU A 108 -6.18 -11.80 -3.98
C LEU A 108 -6.68 -13.24 -4.18
N ALA A 109 -6.90 -13.63 -5.43
CA ALA A 109 -7.24 -15.01 -5.75
C ALA A 109 -6.09 -15.97 -5.39
N PRO A 110 -6.35 -17.20 -4.91
CA PRO A 110 -5.29 -18.14 -4.53
C PRO A 110 -4.27 -18.40 -5.64
N GLU A 111 -4.75 -18.53 -6.87
CA GLU A 111 -3.94 -18.75 -8.07
C GLU A 111 -3.07 -17.54 -8.46
N ALA A 112 -3.41 -16.35 -7.97
CA ALA A 112 -2.66 -15.12 -8.23
C ALA A 112 -1.44 -14.95 -7.30
N GLU A 113 -1.39 -15.67 -6.16
CA GLU A 113 -0.34 -15.53 -5.16
C GLU A 113 1.04 -15.89 -5.74
N GLN A 114 1.15 -17.00 -6.46
CA GLN A 114 2.42 -17.38 -7.09
C GLN A 114 2.82 -16.39 -8.19
N THR A 115 1.86 -15.93 -8.99
CA THR A 115 2.13 -14.90 -10.02
C THR A 115 2.61 -13.60 -9.40
N LEU A 116 2.05 -13.19 -8.25
CA LEU A 116 2.50 -12.02 -7.51
C LEU A 116 3.99 -12.18 -7.13
N LYS A 117 4.36 -13.33 -6.54
CA LYS A 117 5.75 -13.63 -6.13
C LYS A 117 6.71 -13.64 -7.31
N ASP A 118 6.36 -14.32 -8.41
CA ASP A 118 7.28 -14.56 -9.51
C ASP A 118 7.39 -13.38 -10.49
N VAL A 119 6.33 -12.57 -10.61
CA VAL A 119 6.22 -11.59 -11.70
C VAL A 119 6.25 -10.15 -11.21
N LEU A 120 5.57 -9.82 -10.12
CA LEU A 120 5.42 -8.43 -9.65
C LEU A 120 6.45 -8.07 -8.57
N LEU A 121 6.69 -8.94 -7.59
CA LEU A 121 7.63 -8.67 -6.50
C LEU A 121 9.04 -8.30 -7.01
N PRO A 122 9.60 -8.95 -8.04
CA PRO A 122 10.92 -8.58 -8.58
C PRO A 122 11.01 -7.17 -9.19
N LEU A 123 9.86 -6.53 -9.41
CA LEU A 123 9.79 -5.16 -9.94
C LEU A 123 9.62 -4.10 -8.84
N ALA A 124 9.40 -4.52 -7.60
CA ALA A 124 9.18 -3.61 -6.48
C ALA A 124 10.48 -3.01 -5.97
N ASP A 125 10.54 -1.67 -5.91
CA ASP A 125 11.57 -0.97 -5.16
C ASP A 125 11.31 -1.08 -3.65
N VAL A 126 10.02 -1.02 -3.25
CA VAL A 126 9.58 -1.21 -1.86
C VAL A 126 8.34 -2.09 -1.84
N LEU A 127 8.37 -3.15 -1.06
CA LEU A 127 7.21 -3.99 -0.75
C LEU A 127 6.77 -3.74 0.70
N THR A 128 5.46 -3.60 0.97
CA THR A 128 4.96 -3.22 2.29
C THR A 128 3.97 -4.24 2.89
N PRO A 129 4.35 -5.51 3.11
CA PRO A 129 3.45 -6.50 3.67
C PRO A 129 3.16 -6.23 5.16
N ASN A 130 1.93 -6.52 5.59
CA ASN A 130 1.62 -6.72 7.00
C ASN A 130 2.06 -8.11 7.46
N LEU A 131 1.95 -8.42 8.77
CA LEU A 131 2.38 -9.73 9.30
C LEU A 131 1.67 -10.90 8.63
N PRO A 132 0.32 -10.94 8.50
CA PRO A 132 -0.36 -12.02 7.78
C PRO A 132 0.09 -12.16 6.32
N GLU A 133 0.31 -11.08 5.60
CA GLU A 133 0.80 -11.08 4.22
C GLU A 133 2.23 -11.62 4.14
N ALA A 134 3.10 -11.20 5.06
CA ALA A 134 4.47 -11.71 5.15
C ALA A 134 4.51 -13.21 5.51
N GLU A 135 3.61 -13.69 6.39
CA GLU A 135 3.44 -15.11 6.67
C GLU A 135 3.02 -15.91 5.43
N VAL A 136 2.08 -15.37 4.64
CA VAL A 136 1.65 -16.02 3.38
C VAL A 136 2.79 -16.03 2.37
N LEU A 137 3.51 -14.92 2.22
CA LEU A 137 4.64 -14.83 1.27
C LEU A 137 5.77 -15.82 1.62
N THR A 138 6.09 -15.95 2.90
CA THR A 138 7.22 -16.77 3.36
C THR A 138 6.85 -18.22 3.72
N GLY A 139 5.57 -18.48 3.99
CA GLY A 139 5.10 -19.75 4.53
C GLY A 139 5.49 -19.99 5.99
N LYS A 140 5.97 -18.95 6.72
CA LYS A 140 6.44 -19.04 8.11
C LYS A 140 5.60 -18.18 9.02
N LYS A 141 5.45 -18.58 10.28
CA LYS A 141 4.84 -17.76 11.33
C LYS A 141 5.79 -16.64 11.78
N ILE A 142 5.21 -15.49 12.16
CA ILE A 142 5.95 -14.32 12.63
C ILE A 142 5.41 -13.96 14.01
N GLU A 143 6.23 -14.20 15.05
CA GLU A 143 5.88 -13.97 16.45
C GLU A 143 6.82 -13.00 17.16
N SER A 144 8.00 -12.77 16.58
CA SER A 144 9.07 -11.92 17.13
C SER A 144 9.58 -10.90 16.12
N PHE A 145 10.44 -9.97 16.58
CA PHE A 145 11.16 -9.07 15.67
C PHE A 145 12.18 -9.80 14.80
N GLU A 146 12.82 -10.84 15.31
CA GLU A 146 13.74 -11.68 14.56
C GLU A 146 13.00 -12.39 13.41
N ASP A 147 11.79 -12.89 13.65
CA ASP A 147 10.96 -13.45 12.59
C ASP A 147 10.57 -12.40 11.52
N MET A 148 10.34 -11.15 11.92
CA MET A 148 10.08 -10.04 10.98
C MET A 148 11.30 -9.74 10.11
N GLU A 149 12.50 -9.74 10.69
CA GLU A 149 13.76 -9.57 9.96
C GLU A 149 13.99 -10.71 8.97
N ASP A 150 13.80 -11.95 9.42
CA ASP A 150 13.93 -13.13 8.58
C ASP A 150 12.91 -13.13 7.44
N ALA A 151 11.67 -12.73 7.73
CA ALA A 151 10.62 -12.58 6.70
C ALA A 151 10.99 -11.49 5.69
N ALA A 152 11.48 -10.33 6.15
CA ALA A 152 11.89 -9.25 5.25
C ALA A 152 13.03 -9.68 4.32
N LYS A 153 14.05 -10.37 4.84
CA LYS A 153 15.14 -10.95 4.03
C LYS A 153 14.65 -12.01 3.05
N ALA A 154 13.78 -12.92 3.51
CA ALA A 154 13.26 -13.99 2.66
C ALA A 154 12.43 -13.42 1.50
N ILE A 155 11.62 -12.40 1.75
CA ILE A 155 10.83 -11.73 0.73
C ILE A 155 11.72 -10.91 -0.22
N ALA A 156 12.74 -10.22 0.28
CA ALA A 156 13.71 -9.53 -0.56
C ALA A 156 14.47 -10.49 -1.47
N ALA A 157 14.77 -11.70 -1.01
CA ALA A 157 15.38 -12.77 -1.83
C ALA A 157 14.45 -13.25 -2.97
N MET A 158 13.14 -12.94 -2.94
CA MET A 158 12.20 -13.16 -4.05
C MET A 158 12.29 -12.07 -5.12
N GLY A 159 13.10 -11.01 -4.91
CA GLY A 159 13.43 -10.01 -5.90
C GLY A 159 13.08 -8.56 -5.55
N ALA A 160 12.30 -8.29 -4.52
CA ALA A 160 12.03 -6.93 -4.07
C ALA A 160 13.32 -6.25 -3.53
N LYS A 161 13.58 -4.98 -3.91
CA LYS A 161 14.80 -4.29 -3.48
C LYS A 161 14.80 -3.96 -1.99
N ALA A 162 13.64 -3.57 -1.46
CA ALA A 162 13.44 -3.31 -0.03
C ALA A 162 12.08 -3.85 0.43
N VAL A 163 11.99 -4.24 1.71
CA VAL A 163 10.78 -4.84 2.30
C VAL A 163 10.49 -4.22 3.66
N LEU A 164 9.33 -3.59 3.80
CA LEU A 164 8.80 -3.04 5.04
C LEU A 164 7.75 -3.99 5.63
N VAL A 165 8.11 -4.80 6.60
CA VAL A 165 7.15 -5.63 7.34
C VAL A 165 6.47 -4.79 8.42
N LYS A 166 5.13 -4.61 8.28
CA LYS A 166 4.31 -3.78 9.16
C LYS A 166 3.92 -4.55 10.43
N GLY A 167 4.36 -4.09 11.61
CA GLY A 167 4.21 -4.80 12.90
C GLY A 167 2.88 -4.66 13.62
N GLY A 168 1.93 -3.90 13.08
CA GLY A 168 0.76 -3.32 13.75
C GLY A 168 -0.19 -4.17 14.59
N HIS A 169 -0.21 -5.51 14.55
CA HIS A 169 -1.33 -6.28 15.16
C HIS A 169 -0.97 -7.37 16.16
N ARG A 170 0.24 -7.87 16.23
CA ARG A 170 0.61 -9.04 17.05
C ARG A 170 1.74 -8.81 18.05
N ILE A 171 2.55 -7.80 17.85
CA ILE A 171 3.69 -7.46 18.71
C ILE A 171 3.27 -6.31 19.61
N ALA A 172 3.77 -6.26 20.83
CA ALA A 172 3.33 -5.36 21.90
C ALA A 172 3.38 -3.86 21.56
N ASP A 173 4.15 -3.50 20.54
CA ASP A 173 4.19 -2.16 19.97
C ASP A 173 3.98 -2.19 18.44
N ALA A 174 3.59 -1.07 17.84
CA ALA A 174 3.37 -0.95 16.41
C ALA A 174 4.68 -0.65 15.66
N THR A 175 5.76 -1.38 15.95
CA THR A 175 7.06 -1.22 15.30
C THR A 175 7.06 -1.92 13.94
N ASP A 176 7.46 -1.20 12.88
CA ASP A 176 7.69 -1.76 11.57
C ASP A 176 9.18 -2.00 11.35
N VAL A 177 9.52 -3.04 10.58
CA VAL A 177 10.89 -3.42 10.24
C VAL A 177 11.11 -3.29 8.74
N LEU A 178 12.01 -2.41 8.34
CA LEU A 178 12.46 -2.26 6.97
C LEU A 178 13.80 -2.97 6.79
N PHE A 179 13.88 -3.83 5.80
CA PHE A 179 15.14 -4.29 5.21
C PHE A 179 15.34 -3.55 3.88
N ASP A 180 16.40 -2.75 3.77
CA ASP A 180 16.68 -1.92 2.59
C ASP A 180 17.53 -2.62 1.51
N GLY A 181 17.68 -3.95 1.65
CA GLY A 181 18.57 -4.77 0.82
C GLY A 181 19.95 -4.99 1.43
N LYS A 182 20.29 -4.26 2.48
CA LYS A 182 21.58 -4.33 3.18
C LYS A 182 21.43 -4.31 4.70
N ASP A 183 20.78 -3.27 5.22
CA ASP A 183 20.66 -3.00 6.66
C ASP A 183 19.19 -3.03 7.09
N PHE A 184 18.96 -3.17 8.40
CA PHE A 184 17.65 -3.08 9.02
C PHE A 184 17.41 -1.72 9.65
N HIS A 185 16.19 -1.20 9.49
CA HIS A 185 15.70 0.01 10.11
C HIS A 185 14.40 -0.28 10.87
N TYR A 186 14.25 0.29 12.06
CA TYR A 186 13.10 0.03 12.94
C TYR A 186 12.33 1.32 13.17
N TYR A 187 11.07 1.33 12.80
CA TYR A 187 10.18 2.48 12.96
C TYR A 187 9.21 2.21 14.10
N LYS A 188 9.57 2.67 15.28
CA LYS A 188 8.72 2.53 16.47
C LYS A 188 7.43 3.32 16.30
N GLY A 189 6.31 2.74 16.70
CA GLY A 189 5.00 3.39 16.69
C GLY A 189 4.25 3.12 17.98
N LYS A 190 3.49 4.11 18.45
CA LYS A 190 2.51 3.90 19.51
C LYS A 190 1.23 3.35 18.86
N ARG A 191 0.64 2.34 19.50
CA ARG A 191 -0.68 1.86 19.10
C ARG A 191 -1.72 2.90 19.49
N ILE A 192 -2.58 3.26 18.55
CA ILE A 192 -3.75 4.11 18.80
C ILE A 192 -4.97 3.19 18.83
N GLU A 193 -5.73 3.27 19.92
CA GLU A 193 -7.04 2.65 19.97
C GLU A 193 -8.02 3.53 19.16
N SER A 194 -8.35 3.09 17.95
CA SER A 194 -9.24 3.83 17.06
C SER A 194 -9.99 2.85 16.14
N THR A 195 -11.22 3.21 15.82
CA THR A 195 -12.01 2.56 14.77
C THR A 195 -11.68 3.11 13.38
N SER A 196 -10.92 4.22 13.28
CA SER A 196 -10.56 4.88 12.03
C SER A 196 -9.26 4.31 11.45
N THR A 197 -9.30 3.03 11.06
CA THR A 197 -8.15 2.27 10.56
C THR A 197 -8.30 1.81 9.10
N HIS A 198 -9.44 2.14 8.47
CA HIS A 198 -9.67 1.78 7.06
C HIS A 198 -8.71 2.51 6.13
N GLY A 199 -8.03 1.77 5.26
CA GLY A 199 -7.09 2.29 4.28
C GLY A 199 -5.72 2.71 4.81
N THR A 200 -5.36 2.39 6.06
CA THR A 200 -4.04 2.71 6.62
C THR A 200 -2.88 2.12 5.81
N GLY A 201 -3.01 0.87 5.33
CA GLY A 201 -2.01 0.24 4.45
C GLY A 201 -1.87 0.96 3.12
N CYS A 202 -2.99 1.24 2.44
CA CYS A 202 -3.00 2.00 1.20
C CYS A 202 -2.36 3.39 1.39
N SER A 203 -2.73 4.10 2.46
CA SER A 203 -2.19 5.42 2.75
C SER A 203 -0.68 5.38 3.08
N LEU A 204 -0.21 4.37 3.81
CA LEU A 204 1.22 4.20 4.10
C LEU A 204 2.03 4.00 2.83
N SER A 205 1.65 3.04 2.00
CA SER A 205 2.37 2.74 0.75
C SER A 205 2.32 3.91 -0.24
N SER A 206 1.20 4.64 -0.32
CA SER A 206 1.06 5.83 -1.15
C SER A 206 1.90 7.01 -0.63
N ALA A 207 1.99 7.20 0.70
CA ALA A 207 2.85 8.21 1.30
C ALA A 207 4.34 7.89 1.05
N ILE A 208 4.75 6.62 1.13
CA ILE A 208 6.12 6.20 0.77
C ILE A 208 6.41 6.54 -0.69
N ALA A 209 5.51 6.18 -1.62
CA ALA A 209 5.67 6.50 -3.03
C ALA A 209 5.78 8.01 -3.29
N SER A 210 4.94 8.81 -2.63
CA SER A 210 4.98 10.27 -2.71
C SER A 210 6.30 10.85 -2.21
N ASN A 211 6.77 10.37 -1.07
CA ASN A 211 8.01 10.86 -0.46
C ASN A 211 9.24 10.52 -1.31
N LEU A 212 9.26 9.31 -1.92
CA LEU A 212 10.31 8.93 -2.87
C LEU A 212 10.26 9.80 -4.13
N ALA A 213 9.07 10.05 -4.69
CA ALA A 213 8.88 10.94 -5.84
C ALA A 213 9.35 12.38 -5.53
N ASN A 214 9.17 12.85 -4.30
CA ASN A 214 9.66 14.15 -3.81
C ASN A 214 11.16 14.15 -3.47
N GLY A 215 11.91 13.06 -3.74
CA GLY A 215 13.37 12.99 -3.59
C GLY A 215 13.87 12.62 -2.21
N MET A 216 13.03 12.12 -1.30
CA MET A 216 13.48 11.60 0.00
C MET A 216 14.23 10.28 -0.20
N ASN A 217 15.23 10.00 0.65
CA ASN A 217 15.77 8.65 0.76
C ASN A 217 14.76 7.69 1.38
N LEU A 218 14.94 6.39 1.19
CA LEU A 218 13.96 5.38 1.59
C LEU A 218 13.65 5.40 3.09
N SER A 219 14.67 5.51 3.94
CA SER A 219 14.47 5.49 5.40
C SER A 219 13.63 6.67 5.87
N ASP A 220 13.92 7.87 5.39
CA ASP A 220 13.18 9.08 5.71
C ASP A 220 11.76 9.04 5.12
N ALA A 221 11.61 8.51 3.89
CA ALA A 221 10.32 8.34 3.23
C ALA A 221 9.38 7.44 4.03
N VAL A 222 9.88 6.32 4.58
CA VAL A 222 9.13 5.41 5.45
C VAL A 222 8.78 6.07 6.78
N GLN A 223 9.73 6.76 7.43
CA GLN A 223 9.47 7.45 8.71
C GLN A 223 8.40 8.52 8.55
N ALA A 224 8.49 9.35 7.51
CA ALA A 224 7.52 10.39 7.23
C ALA A 224 6.13 9.80 6.93
N ALA A 225 6.06 8.72 6.14
CA ALA A 225 4.81 8.02 5.84
C ALA A 225 4.16 7.44 7.10
N LYS A 226 4.96 6.84 7.99
CA LYS A 226 4.46 6.32 9.28
C LYS A 226 3.90 7.44 10.15
N THR A 227 4.57 8.56 10.24
CA THR A 227 4.10 9.75 10.97
C THR A 227 2.79 10.27 10.37
N TYR A 228 2.70 10.39 9.05
CA TYR A 228 1.48 10.81 8.35
C TYR A 228 0.28 9.92 8.68
N VAL A 229 0.45 8.60 8.63
CA VAL A 229 -0.64 7.64 8.95
C VAL A 229 -1.00 7.73 10.43
N PHE A 230 -0.01 7.84 11.33
CA PHE A 230 -0.24 8.00 12.77
C PHE A 230 -1.09 9.25 13.06
N GLU A 231 -0.71 10.41 12.53
CA GLU A 231 -1.45 11.66 12.70
C GLU A 231 -2.85 11.56 12.09
N GLY A 232 -2.96 10.93 10.92
CA GLY A 232 -4.24 10.68 10.27
C GLY A 232 -5.20 9.80 11.08
N ILE A 233 -4.70 8.79 11.82
CA ILE A 233 -5.49 7.96 12.73
C ILE A 233 -5.84 8.74 14.00
N ALA A 234 -4.87 9.44 14.60
CA ALA A 234 -5.01 10.13 15.87
C ALA A 234 -6.07 11.25 15.83
N HIS A 235 -6.24 11.86 14.67
CA HIS A 235 -7.14 13.00 14.47
C HIS A 235 -8.31 12.70 13.53
N ALA A 236 -8.59 11.40 13.29
CA ALA A 236 -9.73 11.03 12.48
C ALA A 236 -11.04 11.12 13.28
N GLU A 237 -12.03 11.75 12.67
CA GLU A 237 -13.40 11.69 13.17
C GLU A 237 -14.06 10.36 12.78
N PRO A 238 -14.89 9.75 13.64
CA PRO A 238 -15.61 8.54 13.32
C PRO A 238 -16.56 8.75 12.14
N ILE A 239 -16.31 8.05 11.03
CA ILE A 239 -17.16 8.08 9.84
C ILE A 239 -17.73 6.69 9.60
N GLY A 240 -19.04 6.58 9.47
CA GLY A 240 -19.75 5.33 9.23
C GLY A 240 -19.98 4.51 10.50
N LYS A 241 -20.37 3.24 10.33
CA LYS A 241 -20.78 2.33 11.42
C LYS A 241 -19.76 1.21 11.68
N GLY A 242 -18.67 1.17 10.93
CA GLY A 242 -17.60 0.18 11.02
C GLY A 242 -16.24 0.84 11.14
N HIS A 243 -15.24 0.31 10.46
CA HIS A 243 -13.91 0.91 10.40
C HIS A 243 -13.94 2.16 9.51
N GLY A 244 -13.83 3.34 10.12
CA GLY A 244 -13.78 4.62 9.42
C GLY A 244 -12.42 4.87 8.76
N PRO A 245 -12.33 5.85 7.82
CA PRO A 245 -11.09 6.25 7.20
C PRO A 245 -10.22 7.08 8.16
N ILE A 246 -8.92 7.19 7.85
CA ILE A 246 -8.03 8.16 8.48
C ILE A 246 -8.33 9.58 8.00
N HIS A 247 -7.85 10.59 8.71
CA HIS A 247 -7.91 11.99 8.28
C HIS A 247 -6.74 12.32 7.35
N HIS A 248 -6.90 12.06 6.03
CA HIS A 248 -5.82 12.21 5.04
C HIS A 248 -5.25 13.64 4.94
N PHE A 249 -6.01 14.68 5.26
CA PHE A 249 -5.62 16.08 5.11
C PHE A 249 -5.37 16.81 6.43
N TYR A 250 -5.26 16.09 7.55
CA TYR A 250 -5.12 16.70 8.88
C TYR A 250 -4.04 17.78 8.95
N GLU A 251 -2.83 17.46 8.53
CA GLU A 251 -1.71 18.42 8.59
C GLU A 251 -1.92 19.64 7.69
N LEU A 252 -2.55 19.47 6.52
CA LEU A 252 -2.86 20.58 5.63
C LEU A 252 -3.97 21.48 6.22
N TYR A 253 -5.02 20.88 6.75
CA TYR A 253 -6.12 21.62 7.37
C TYR A 253 -5.66 22.36 8.61
N LYS A 254 -4.85 21.73 9.45
CA LYS A 254 -4.21 22.35 10.62
C LYS A 254 -3.38 23.58 10.22
N LYS A 255 -2.53 23.45 9.19
CA LYS A 255 -1.73 24.58 8.66
C LYS A 255 -2.59 25.70 8.05
N ALA A 256 -3.70 25.33 7.42
CA ALA A 256 -4.65 26.28 6.82
C ALA A 256 -5.62 26.90 7.83
N GLY A 257 -5.62 26.45 9.10
CA GLY A 257 -6.59 26.90 10.11
C GLY A 257 -8.02 26.42 9.83
N VAL A 258 -8.19 25.33 9.08
CA VAL A 258 -9.47 24.68 8.78
C VAL A 258 -9.61 23.50 9.74
N GLN A 259 -10.74 23.46 10.47
CA GLN A 259 -11.09 22.34 11.36
C GLN A 259 -12.17 21.47 10.76
#